data_a907cf353ef4d47f8666fa03e14c7778
#
_entry.id   a907cf353ef4d47f8666fa03e14c7778
#
_cell.length_a   1.000
_cell.length_b   1.000
_cell.length_c   1.000
_cell.angle_alpha   90.00
_cell.angle_beta   90.00
_cell.angle_gamma   90.00
#
_symmetry.space_group_name_H-M   'P 1'
#
loop_
_entity.id
_entity.type
_entity.pdbx_description
1 polymer ?
#
loop_
_entity_poly.entity_id
_entity_poly.type
_entity_poly.pdbx_seq_one_letter_code
_entity_poly.pdbx_strand_id
1 'polypeptide(L)'
;KLTGEDVYWGSLLGIAEMLASGTVSFTDMYYFCDRIVQAVEESGIKANIGRGTSCFDPNKSFHDLPAYADVKELLRTVHGAADGRILVDVSPHSEYTTRPDILADMAELAAEYGVRMHTHLSETRKEQLECVARHGMTPAALMKETGVLDRPVTLAHCVWLTEPDMELLAAAPDVTVAHCVKSNLKLASGVAQADKLRRKGIRVAVGTDSAASNNALDMLEEMRMAALTAKGVSLDP
;
A
#
# COMPACT_ATOMS: atom_id res chain seq x y z
N LYS A 1 21.51 -11.14 -6.15
CA LYS A 1 21.14 -9.79 -5.65
C LYS A 1 20.24 -9.15 -6.69
N LEU A 2 19.09 -8.60 -6.31
CA LEU A 2 18.16 -7.93 -7.21
C LEU A 2 18.85 -6.74 -7.89
N THR A 3 18.62 -6.58 -9.20
CA THR A 3 19.12 -5.46 -10.02
C THR A 3 17.98 -4.66 -10.63
N GLY A 4 18.28 -3.46 -11.13
CA GLY A 4 17.27 -2.66 -11.86
C GLY A 4 16.78 -3.34 -13.15
N GLU A 5 17.62 -4.16 -13.80
CA GLU A 5 17.22 -4.92 -14.98
C GLU A 5 16.21 -6.03 -14.62
N ASP A 6 16.42 -6.74 -13.51
CA ASP A 6 15.46 -7.72 -13.00
C ASP A 6 14.10 -7.07 -12.72
N VAL A 7 14.11 -5.87 -12.12
CA VAL A 7 12.88 -5.12 -11.81
C VAL A 7 12.18 -4.67 -13.09
N TYR A 8 12.91 -4.19 -14.09
CA TYR A 8 12.33 -3.80 -15.38
C TYR A 8 11.59 -4.97 -16.08
N TRP A 9 12.29 -6.10 -16.25
CA TRP A 9 11.68 -7.27 -16.90
C TRP A 9 10.56 -7.89 -16.07
N GLY A 10 10.72 -7.93 -14.75
CA GLY A 10 9.66 -8.37 -13.83
C GLY A 10 8.42 -7.48 -13.91
N SER A 11 8.61 -6.17 -14.00
CA SER A 11 7.51 -5.21 -14.15
C SER A 11 6.80 -5.36 -15.49
N LEU A 12 7.52 -5.51 -16.61
CA LEU A 12 6.90 -5.77 -17.91
C LEU A 12 6.09 -7.07 -17.93
N LEU A 13 6.64 -8.15 -17.34
CA LEU A 13 5.91 -9.41 -17.24
C LEU A 13 4.65 -9.27 -16.39
N GLY A 14 4.75 -8.62 -15.22
CA GLY A 14 3.60 -8.37 -14.35
C GLY A 14 2.54 -7.48 -15.02
N ILE A 15 2.96 -6.44 -15.74
CA ILE A 15 2.06 -5.57 -16.51
C ILE A 15 1.35 -6.36 -17.62
N ALA A 16 2.06 -7.24 -18.33
CA ALA A 16 1.45 -8.07 -19.36
C ALA A 16 0.37 -9.00 -18.78
N GLU A 17 0.62 -9.60 -17.62
CA GLU A 17 -0.37 -10.43 -16.91
C GLU A 17 -1.56 -9.60 -16.41
N MET A 18 -1.31 -8.42 -15.83
CA MET A 18 -2.36 -7.49 -15.41
C MET A 18 -3.25 -7.07 -16.59
N LEU A 19 -2.67 -6.65 -17.71
CA LEU A 19 -3.43 -6.26 -18.91
C LEU A 19 -4.23 -7.43 -19.47
N ALA A 20 -3.68 -8.64 -19.49
CA ALA A 20 -4.39 -9.84 -19.95
C ALA A 20 -5.61 -10.18 -19.09
N SER A 21 -5.59 -9.85 -17.79
CA SER A 21 -6.71 -10.01 -16.86
C SER A 21 -7.64 -8.78 -16.77
N GLY A 22 -7.39 -7.74 -17.58
CA GLY A 22 -8.22 -6.54 -17.67
C GLY A 22 -7.85 -5.42 -16.69
N THR A 23 -6.74 -5.52 -15.96
CA THR A 23 -6.22 -4.45 -15.11
C THR A 23 -5.58 -3.36 -15.95
N VAL A 24 -6.04 -2.12 -15.79
CA VAL A 24 -5.56 -0.96 -16.57
C VAL A 24 -4.82 0.09 -15.72
N SER A 25 -4.78 -0.12 -14.41
CA SER A 25 -4.10 0.74 -13.45
C SER A 25 -3.68 -0.06 -12.23
N PHE A 26 -2.51 0.23 -11.68
CA PHE A 26 -2.04 -0.42 -10.44
C PHE A 26 -1.37 0.60 -9.52
N THR A 27 -1.27 0.23 -8.24
CA THR A 27 -0.45 0.93 -7.24
C THR A 27 0.67 -0.01 -6.82
N ASP A 28 1.89 0.47 -6.83
CA ASP A 28 3.09 -0.31 -6.52
C ASP A 28 3.93 0.34 -5.41
N MET A 29 4.55 -0.50 -4.60
CA MET A 29 5.52 -0.08 -3.58
C MET A 29 6.75 -0.97 -3.68
N TYR A 30 7.81 -0.47 -4.32
CA TYR A 30 9.00 -1.28 -4.53
C TYR A 30 10.29 -0.47 -4.58
N TYR A 31 11.36 -1.08 -5.12
CA TYR A 31 12.69 -0.51 -5.33
C TYR A 31 12.96 -0.33 -6.83
N PHE A 32 14.00 0.45 -7.20
CA PHE A 32 14.34 0.74 -8.59
C PHE A 32 13.15 1.33 -9.37
N CYS A 33 12.49 2.31 -8.76
CA CYS A 33 11.27 2.92 -9.31
C CYS A 33 11.47 3.52 -10.71
N ASP A 34 12.67 3.99 -11.04
CA ASP A 34 13.05 4.43 -12.39
C ASP A 34 12.82 3.34 -13.44
N ARG A 35 13.06 2.08 -13.08
CA ARG A 35 12.86 0.93 -13.97
C ARG A 35 11.39 0.54 -14.09
N ILE A 36 10.63 0.68 -13.00
CA ILE A 36 9.17 0.50 -13.04
C ILE A 36 8.54 1.58 -13.91
N VAL A 37 8.95 2.85 -13.75
CA VAL A 37 8.52 3.97 -14.58
C VAL A 37 8.73 3.67 -16.05
N GLN A 38 9.93 3.23 -16.43
CA GLN A 38 10.24 2.85 -17.81
C GLN A 38 9.26 1.78 -18.35
N ALA A 39 9.00 0.72 -17.58
CA ALA A 39 8.08 -0.34 -17.97
C ALA A 39 6.64 0.19 -18.13
N VAL A 40 6.21 1.10 -17.26
CA VAL A 40 4.89 1.75 -17.32
C VAL A 40 4.75 2.65 -18.54
N GLU A 41 5.77 3.45 -18.86
CA GLU A 41 5.79 4.31 -20.04
C GLU A 41 5.67 3.49 -21.33
N GLU A 42 6.47 2.44 -21.46
CA GLU A 42 6.52 1.57 -22.64
C GLU A 42 5.22 0.76 -22.84
N SER A 43 4.63 0.28 -21.75
CA SER A 43 3.39 -0.53 -21.81
C SER A 43 2.12 0.28 -21.99
N GLY A 44 2.13 1.56 -21.64
CA GLY A 44 0.96 2.44 -21.68
C GLY A 44 -0.04 2.25 -20.54
N ILE A 45 0.19 1.37 -19.58
CA ILE A 45 -0.65 1.20 -18.37
C ILE A 45 -0.60 2.45 -17.48
N LYS A 46 -1.55 2.60 -16.56
CA LYS A 46 -1.51 3.63 -15.51
C LYS A 46 -0.90 3.06 -14.24
N ALA A 47 -0.15 3.89 -13.53
CA ALA A 47 0.42 3.47 -12.24
C ALA A 47 0.53 4.61 -11.22
N ASN A 48 0.33 4.26 -9.94
CA ASN A 48 0.84 5.01 -8.81
C ASN A 48 2.09 4.31 -8.31
N ILE A 49 3.23 4.98 -8.33
CA ILE A 49 4.53 4.39 -8.01
C ILE A 49 5.02 4.94 -6.67
N GLY A 50 5.28 4.03 -5.74
CA GLY A 50 5.81 4.32 -4.42
C GLY A 50 7.19 3.74 -4.19
N ARG A 51 8.13 4.59 -3.77
CA ARG A 51 9.42 4.11 -3.28
C ARG A 51 9.26 3.58 -1.85
N GLY A 52 9.23 2.27 -1.68
CA GLY A 52 9.10 1.63 -0.38
C GLY A 52 10.21 2.06 0.59
N THR A 53 9.83 2.66 1.72
CA THR A 53 10.75 3.18 2.72
C THR A 53 10.66 2.38 4.00
N SER A 54 11.81 1.88 4.47
CA SER A 54 11.98 1.22 5.76
C SER A 54 13.22 1.75 6.47
N CYS A 55 13.20 1.84 7.78
CA CYS A 55 14.34 2.26 8.58
C CYS A 55 14.36 1.54 9.94
N PHE A 56 15.40 0.75 10.14
CA PHE A 56 15.66 0.03 11.39
C PHE A 56 16.75 0.68 12.25
N ASP A 57 17.48 1.67 11.71
CA ASP A 57 18.55 2.38 12.42
C ASP A 57 17.94 3.52 13.26
N PRO A 58 18.05 3.48 14.60
CA PRO A 58 17.47 4.50 15.46
C PRO A 58 18.16 5.87 15.35
N ASN A 59 19.35 5.93 14.76
CA ASN A 59 20.15 7.16 14.65
C ASN A 59 19.93 7.90 13.31
N LYS A 60 19.15 7.35 12.40
CA LYS A 60 18.88 7.98 11.10
C LYS A 60 17.50 8.62 11.07
N SER A 61 17.43 9.84 10.59
CA SER A 61 16.18 10.51 10.19
C SER A 61 15.76 10.07 8.79
N PHE A 62 14.56 10.44 8.36
CA PHE A 62 14.12 10.21 6.98
C PHE A 62 15.07 10.86 5.96
N HIS A 63 15.58 12.05 6.28
CA HIS A 63 16.49 12.81 5.43
C HIS A 63 17.86 12.13 5.22
N ASP A 64 18.26 11.21 6.11
CA ASP A 64 19.50 10.46 6.01
C ASP A 64 19.36 9.18 5.16
N LEU A 65 18.14 8.83 4.78
CA LEU A 65 17.87 7.63 3.98
C LEU A 65 18.03 7.91 2.49
N PRO A 66 18.63 6.99 1.72
CA PRO A 66 18.61 7.09 0.26
C PRO A 66 17.19 7.25 -0.31
N ALA A 67 16.21 6.61 0.32
CA ALA A 67 14.81 6.72 -0.07
C ALA A 67 14.28 8.16 -0.08
N TYR A 68 14.79 9.06 0.78
CA TYR A 68 14.38 10.47 0.76
C TYR A 68 14.72 11.16 -0.56
N ALA A 69 15.97 11.00 -1.01
CA ALA A 69 16.40 11.57 -2.28
C ALA A 69 15.64 10.92 -3.46
N ASP A 70 15.48 9.60 -3.44
CA ASP A 70 14.75 8.84 -4.45
C ASP A 70 13.30 9.33 -4.59
N VAL A 71 12.57 9.47 -3.46
CA VAL A 71 11.17 9.93 -3.44
C VAL A 71 11.07 11.36 -3.96
N LYS A 72 11.93 12.28 -3.50
CA LYS A 72 11.92 13.68 -3.98
C LYS A 72 12.20 13.77 -5.48
N GLU A 73 13.11 12.97 -5.99
CA GLU A 73 13.40 12.95 -7.42
C GLU A 73 12.19 12.43 -8.21
N LEU A 74 11.54 11.34 -7.76
CA LEU A 74 10.33 10.83 -8.38
C LEU A 74 9.19 11.87 -8.37
N LEU A 75 8.97 12.53 -7.24
CA LEU A 75 7.95 13.58 -7.11
C LEU A 75 8.20 14.75 -8.08
N ARG A 76 9.46 15.13 -8.24
CA ARG A 76 9.86 16.26 -9.09
C ARG A 76 9.81 15.95 -10.59
N THR A 77 10.14 14.71 -11.00
CA THR A 77 10.40 14.35 -12.40
C THR A 77 9.37 13.41 -13.01
N VAL A 78 8.69 12.61 -12.19
CA VAL A 78 7.84 11.51 -12.65
C VAL A 78 6.36 11.76 -12.35
N HIS A 79 6.05 12.47 -11.25
CA HIS A 79 4.64 12.72 -10.88
C HIS A 79 3.92 13.52 -11.97
N GLY A 80 2.85 12.95 -12.53
CA GLY A 80 2.11 13.53 -13.64
C GLY A 80 2.68 13.23 -15.04
N ALA A 81 3.75 12.43 -15.11
CA ALA A 81 4.35 12.05 -16.40
C ALA A 81 3.42 11.18 -17.27
N ALA A 82 3.83 10.97 -18.53
CA ALA A 82 3.09 10.18 -19.51
C ALA A 82 1.61 10.59 -19.64
N ASP A 83 1.37 11.90 -19.81
CA ASP A 83 0.03 12.50 -19.91
C ASP A 83 -0.85 12.22 -18.67
N GLY A 84 -0.25 12.24 -17.49
CA GLY A 84 -0.92 12.01 -16.22
C GLY A 84 -1.19 10.53 -15.88
N ARG A 85 -0.64 9.58 -16.66
CA ARG A 85 -0.79 8.16 -16.40
C ARG A 85 0.06 7.67 -15.23
N ILE A 86 1.13 8.37 -14.89
CA ILE A 86 2.05 8.00 -13.81
C ILE A 86 1.91 9.01 -12.68
N LEU A 87 1.51 8.53 -11.52
CA LEU A 87 1.50 9.29 -10.28
C LEU A 87 2.55 8.72 -9.32
N VAL A 88 2.96 9.51 -8.35
CA VAL A 88 3.91 9.08 -7.30
C VAL A 88 3.23 9.20 -5.95
N ASP A 89 3.30 8.13 -5.16
CA ASP A 89 2.84 8.09 -3.79
C ASP A 89 4.03 8.12 -2.82
N VAL A 90 3.87 8.76 -1.66
CA VAL A 90 4.85 8.66 -0.57
C VAL A 90 4.54 7.39 0.22
N SER A 91 5.51 6.47 0.27
CA SER A 91 5.25 5.08 0.65
C SER A 91 6.13 4.58 1.80
N PRO A 92 5.77 4.88 3.08
CA PRO A 92 6.32 4.14 4.21
C PRO A 92 5.85 2.69 4.12
N HIS A 93 6.77 1.72 4.32
CA HIS A 93 6.41 0.31 4.15
C HIS A 93 5.31 -0.11 5.15
N SER A 94 5.56 0.06 6.44
CA SER A 94 4.62 -0.29 7.52
C SER A 94 5.08 0.33 8.84
N GLU A 95 4.26 0.26 9.90
CA GLU A 95 4.63 0.76 11.22
C GLU A 95 5.80 0.01 11.87
N TYR A 96 5.93 -1.30 11.61
CA TYR A 96 6.97 -2.14 12.22
C TYR A 96 8.31 -2.10 11.47
N THR A 97 8.36 -1.53 10.29
CA THR A 97 9.58 -1.32 9.50
C THR A 97 10.02 0.14 9.44
N THR A 98 9.18 1.04 9.95
CA THR A 98 9.39 2.49 9.89
C THR A 98 9.06 3.09 11.26
N ARG A 99 9.90 3.97 11.78
CA ARG A 99 9.65 4.62 13.08
C ARG A 99 8.60 5.73 12.98
N PRO A 100 7.92 6.07 14.12
CA PRO A 100 6.90 7.12 14.14
C PRO A 100 7.38 8.49 13.65
N ASP A 101 8.61 8.89 13.98
CA ASP A 101 9.22 10.14 13.51
C ASP A 101 9.36 10.17 11.97
N ILE A 102 9.78 9.06 11.38
CA ILE A 102 9.89 8.93 9.92
C ILE A 102 8.51 8.90 9.26
N LEU A 103 7.52 8.23 9.88
CA LEU A 103 6.13 8.27 9.39
C LEU A 103 5.59 9.71 9.33
N ALA A 104 5.88 10.51 10.37
CA ALA A 104 5.48 11.93 10.43
C ALA A 104 6.19 12.74 9.33
N ASP A 105 7.51 12.61 9.18
CA ASP A 105 8.28 13.30 8.14
C ASP A 105 7.75 12.94 6.73
N MET A 106 7.39 11.68 6.51
CA MET A 106 6.82 11.23 5.23
C MET A 106 5.40 11.77 5.01
N ALA A 107 4.59 11.89 6.07
CA ALA A 107 3.28 12.52 5.98
C ALA A 107 3.38 14.03 5.66
N GLU A 108 4.39 14.72 6.22
CA GLU A 108 4.70 16.12 5.88
C GLU A 108 5.14 16.26 4.43
N LEU A 109 6.01 15.37 3.95
CA LEU A 109 6.44 15.36 2.54
C LEU A 109 5.24 15.13 1.59
N ALA A 110 4.33 14.21 1.92
CA ALA A 110 3.12 14.00 1.13
C ALA A 110 2.23 15.25 1.09
N ALA A 111 2.14 16.00 2.21
CA ALA A 111 1.42 17.26 2.28
C ALA A 111 2.09 18.37 1.45
N GLU A 112 3.43 18.47 1.51
CA GLU A 112 4.22 19.46 0.74
C GLU A 112 3.94 19.35 -0.76
N TYR A 113 3.88 18.12 -1.27
CA TYR A 113 3.65 17.85 -2.69
C TYR A 113 2.18 17.62 -3.07
N GLY A 114 1.27 17.56 -2.10
CA GLY A 114 -0.16 17.34 -2.35
C GLY A 114 -0.46 15.95 -2.93
N VAL A 115 0.34 14.94 -2.57
CA VAL A 115 0.22 13.57 -3.10
C VAL A 115 -0.34 12.60 -2.08
N ARG A 116 -0.76 11.43 -2.57
CA ARG A 116 -1.27 10.33 -1.77
C ARG A 116 -0.13 9.59 -1.05
N MET A 117 -0.46 8.97 0.06
CA MET A 117 0.39 7.98 0.71
C MET A 117 -0.07 6.55 0.41
N HIS A 118 0.86 5.60 0.51
CA HIS A 118 0.56 4.17 0.42
C HIS A 118 1.37 3.41 1.47
N THR A 119 0.69 2.56 2.27
CA THR A 119 1.35 1.76 3.33
C THR A 119 0.58 0.47 3.61
N HIS A 120 1.26 -0.52 4.22
CA HIS A 120 0.60 -1.71 4.76
C HIS A 120 0.08 -1.39 6.17
N LEU A 121 -1.09 -1.91 6.51
CA LEU A 121 -1.72 -1.64 7.80
C LEU A 121 -2.40 -2.88 8.38
N SER A 122 -2.01 -3.25 9.60
CA SER A 122 -2.66 -4.30 10.39
C SER A 122 -2.85 -5.60 9.58
N GLU A 123 -1.83 -6.00 8.83
CA GLU A 123 -1.87 -7.20 7.99
C GLU A 123 -1.93 -8.46 8.83
N THR A 124 -1.09 -8.54 9.88
CA THR A 124 -0.98 -9.72 10.72
C THR A 124 -1.39 -9.44 12.17
N ARG A 125 -1.85 -10.50 12.86
CA ARG A 125 -2.13 -10.42 14.30
C ARG A 125 -0.88 -10.01 15.09
N LYS A 126 0.29 -10.48 14.64
CA LYS A 126 1.57 -10.15 15.27
C LYS A 126 1.84 -8.65 15.21
N GLU A 127 1.71 -8.03 14.04
CA GLU A 127 1.84 -6.60 13.85
C GLU A 127 0.95 -5.82 14.82
N GLN A 128 -0.35 -6.15 14.87
CA GLN A 128 -1.31 -5.50 15.74
C GLN A 128 -0.90 -5.57 17.22
N LEU A 129 -0.51 -6.75 17.70
CA LEU A 129 -0.13 -6.96 19.10
C LEU A 129 1.22 -6.30 19.45
N GLU A 130 2.20 -6.40 18.56
CA GLU A 130 3.52 -5.83 18.79
C GLU A 130 3.52 -4.30 18.72
N CYS A 131 2.69 -3.69 17.87
CA CYS A 131 2.51 -2.24 17.84
C CYS A 131 1.96 -1.74 19.19
N VAL A 132 0.93 -2.40 19.71
CA VAL A 132 0.39 -2.07 21.03
C VAL A 132 1.45 -2.23 22.13
N ALA A 133 2.27 -3.28 22.06
CA ALA A 133 3.35 -3.49 23.02
C ALA A 133 4.46 -2.43 22.94
N ARG A 134 4.80 -1.96 21.74
CA ARG A 134 5.85 -0.94 21.51
C ARG A 134 5.39 0.48 21.81
N HIS A 135 4.16 0.81 21.39
CA HIS A 135 3.68 2.19 21.32
C HIS A 135 2.47 2.48 22.22
N GLY A 136 1.89 1.46 22.86
CA GLY A 136 0.67 1.61 23.67
C GLY A 136 -0.60 1.85 22.86
N MET A 137 -0.52 1.74 21.53
CA MET A 137 -1.63 1.99 20.60
C MET A 137 -1.59 1.06 19.40
N THR A 138 -2.71 0.93 18.69
CA THR A 138 -2.83 0.11 17.48
C THR A 138 -2.10 0.75 16.30
N PRO A 139 -1.75 -0.02 15.23
CA PRO A 139 -1.18 0.54 14.01
C PRO A 139 -2.02 1.68 13.42
N ALA A 140 -3.34 1.55 13.38
CA ALA A 140 -4.21 2.60 12.87
C ALA A 140 -4.18 3.87 13.73
N ALA A 141 -4.15 3.74 15.05
CA ALA A 141 -4.00 4.88 15.96
C ALA A 141 -2.64 5.56 15.78
N LEU A 142 -1.56 4.79 15.59
CA LEU A 142 -0.23 5.33 15.30
C LEU A 142 -0.20 6.07 13.95
N MET A 143 -0.82 5.53 12.90
CA MET A 143 -0.94 6.23 11.61
C MET A 143 -1.73 7.54 11.74
N LYS A 144 -2.70 7.60 12.65
CA LYS A 144 -3.40 8.86 12.96
C LYS A 144 -2.51 9.84 13.71
N GLU A 145 -1.79 9.39 14.73
CA GLU A 145 -0.90 10.24 15.55
C GLU A 145 0.24 10.84 14.71
N THR A 146 0.78 10.08 13.76
CA THR A 146 1.86 10.51 12.84
C THR A 146 1.36 11.31 11.64
N GLY A 147 0.06 11.58 11.52
CA GLY A 147 -0.52 12.39 10.45
C GLY A 147 -0.70 11.65 9.12
N VAL A 148 -0.38 10.36 9.04
CA VAL A 148 -0.58 9.54 7.83
C VAL A 148 -2.06 9.47 7.44
N LEU A 149 -2.97 9.29 8.42
CA LEU A 149 -4.42 9.29 8.17
C LEU A 149 -5.00 10.68 7.90
N ASP A 150 -4.25 11.74 8.03
CA ASP A 150 -4.66 13.10 7.65
C ASP A 150 -4.38 13.41 6.17
N ARG A 151 -3.77 12.47 5.46
CA ARG A 151 -3.45 12.55 4.03
C ARG A 151 -4.35 11.60 3.24
N PRO A 152 -4.56 11.86 1.94
CA PRO A 152 -5.09 10.84 1.06
C PRO A 152 -4.20 9.60 1.16
N VAL A 153 -4.75 8.45 1.54
CA VAL A 153 -3.93 7.25 1.77
C VAL A 153 -4.58 5.97 1.26
N THR A 154 -3.76 5.09 0.68
CA THR A 154 -4.10 3.71 0.38
C THR A 154 -3.48 2.82 1.45
N LEU A 155 -4.33 2.03 2.11
CA LEU A 155 -3.96 1.12 3.20
C LEU A 155 -4.12 -0.33 2.72
N ALA A 156 -3.00 -1.03 2.54
CA ALA A 156 -3.04 -2.43 2.12
C ALA A 156 -3.39 -3.35 3.30
N HIS A 157 -4.11 -4.44 2.99
CA HIS A 157 -4.53 -5.54 3.85
C HIS A 157 -5.64 -5.22 4.86
N CYS A 158 -5.38 -4.44 5.91
CA CYS A 158 -6.35 -4.07 6.95
C CYS A 158 -7.10 -5.27 7.57
N VAL A 159 -6.37 -6.38 7.83
CA VAL A 159 -6.95 -7.66 8.29
C VAL A 159 -7.36 -7.60 9.76
N TRP A 160 -6.48 -7.04 10.62
CA TRP A 160 -6.61 -7.11 12.08
C TRP A 160 -7.07 -5.80 12.72
N LEU A 161 -7.87 -5.01 12.01
CA LEU A 161 -8.44 -3.78 12.56
C LEU A 161 -9.46 -4.08 13.67
N THR A 162 -9.35 -3.31 14.75
CA THR A 162 -10.38 -3.28 15.81
C THR A 162 -11.53 -2.34 15.42
N GLU A 163 -12.63 -2.36 16.18
CA GLU A 163 -13.75 -1.42 15.95
C GLU A 163 -13.32 0.05 16.04
N PRO A 164 -12.57 0.48 17.08
CA PRO A 164 -12.01 1.84 17.13
C PRO A 164 -11.11 2.17 15.94
N ASP A 165 -10.30 1.22 15.44
CA ASP A 165 -9.47 1.44 14.27
C ASP A 165 -10.32 1.75 13.03
N MET A 166 -11.39 1.00 12.81
CA MET A 166 -12.31 1.25 11.70
C MET A 166 -12.99 2.62 11.81
N GLU A 167 -13.28 3.09 13.02
CA GLU A 167 -13.83 4.43 13.26
C GLU A 167 -12.81 5.52 12.93
N LEU A 168 -11.53 5.33 13.27
CA LEU A 168 -10.46 6.24 12.85
C LEU A 168 -10.35 6.33 11.33
N LEU A 169 -10.40 5.19 10.63
CA LEU A 169 -10.36 5.15 9.18
C LEU A 169 -11.58 5.83 8.55
N ALA A 170 -12.77 5.60 9.12
CA ALA A 170 -14.02 6.20 8.62
C ALA A 170 -14.06 7.72 8.82
N ALA A 171 -13.40 8.23 9.86
CA ALA A 171 -13.31 9.66 10.14
C ALA A 171 -12.20 10.37 9.34
N ALA A 172 -11.28 9.63 8.73
CA ALA A 172 -10.18 10.18 7.95
C ALA A 172 -10.68 10.77 6.60
N PRO A 173 -10.05 11.83 6.08
CA PRO A 173 -10.60 12.59 4.95
C PRO A 173 -10.63 11.81 3.62
N ASP A 174 -9.63 10.95 3.36
CA ASP A 174 -9.52 10.22 2.10
C ASP A 174 -8.74 8.90 2.28
N VAL A 175 -9.42 7.88 2.77
CA VAL A 175 -8.86 6.53 2.96
C VAL A 175 -9.44 5.57 1.92
N THR A 176 -8.56 4.75 1.35
CA THR A 176 -8.93 3.58 0.55
C THR A 176 -8.22 2.35 1.11
N VAL A 177 -8.96 1.31 1.44
CA VAL A 177 -8.40 0.01 1.82
C VAL A 177 -8.21 -0.84 0.57
N ALA A 178 -6.99 -1.33 0.34
CA ALA A 178 -6.68 -2.32 -0.69
C ALA A 178 -6.81 -3.73 -0.09
N HIS A 179 -7.92 -4.42 -0.38
CA HIS A 179 -8.20 -5.76 0.10
C HIS A 179 -7.50 -6.80 -0.77
N CYS A 180 -6.40 -7.37 -0.27
CA CYS A 180 -5.56 -8.35 -0.97
C CYS A 180 -5.91 -9.77 -0.48
N VAL A 181 -7.07 -10.29 -0.88
CA VAL A 181 -7.65 -11.48 -0.26
C VAL A 181 -6.80 -12.73 -0.45
N LYS A 182 -6.28 -12.99 -1.66
CA LYS A 182 -5.45 -14.18 -1.91
C LYS A 182 -4.12 -14.10 -1.17
N SER A 183 -3.47 -12.94 -1.19
CA SER A 183 -2.25 -12.71 -0.43
C SER A 183 -2.48 -12.97 1.07
N ASN A 184 -3.53 -12.38 1.64
CA ASN A 184 -3.88 -12.57 3.05
C ASN A 184 -4.10 -14.06 3.41
N LEU A 185 -4.76 -14.81 2.53
CA LEU A 185 -5.01 -16.24 2.73
C LEU A 185 -3.75 -17.08 2.53
N LYS A 186 -2.98 -16.79 1.47
CA LYS A 186 -1.74 -17.53 1.16
C LYS A 186 -0.71 -17.37 2.27
N LEU A 187 -0.57 -16.16 2.83
CA LEU A 187 0.37 -15.87 3.91
C LEU A 187 -0.19 -16.19 5.30
N ALA A 188 -1.43 -16.70 5.38
CA ALA A 188 -2.14 -16.98 6.63
C ALA A 188 -2.29 -15.74 7.53
N SER A 189 -2.34 -14.55 6.93
CA SER A 189 -2.56 -13.29 7.65
C SER A 189 -3.97 -13.20 8.23
N GLY A 190 -4.95 -13.82 7.57
CA GLY A 190 -6.35 -13.85 8.00
C GLY A 190 -7.31 -13.31 6.93
N VAL A 191 -8.53 -12.93 7.34
CA VAL A 191 -9.56 -12.39 6.45
C VAL A 191 -9.97 -11.00 6.93
N ALA A 192 -9.75 -9.99 6.09
CA ALA A 192 -10.19 -8.64 6.39
C ALA A 192 -11.73 -8.53 6.37
N GLN A 193 -12.28 -7.72 7.29
CA GLN A 193 -13.72 -7.49 7.41
C GLN A 193 -14.21 -6.46 6.36
N ALA A 194 -13.96 -6.73 5.08
CA ALA A 194 -14.18 -5.80 3.97
C ALA A 194 -15.62 -5.27 3.91
N ASP A 195 -16.61 -6.11 4.17
CA ASP A 195 -18.03 -5.70 4.20
C ASP A 195 -18.31 -4.73 5.35
N LYS A 196 -17.75 -4.98 6.53
CA LYS A 196 -17.87 -4.08 7.69
C LYS A 196 -17.24 -2.72 7.44
N LEU A 197 -16.06 -2.69 6.80
CA LEU A 197 -15.41 -1.45 6.38
C LEU A 197 -16.29 -0.65 5.41
N ARG A 198 -16.89 -1.32 4.42
CA ARG A 198 -17.82 -0.68 3.47
C ARG A 198 -19.08 -0.13 4.16
N ARG A 199 -19.67 -0.87 5.10
CA ARG A 199 -20.83 -0.41 5.88
C ARG A 199 -20.52 0.85 6.71
N LYS A 200 -19.25 1.05 7.11
CA LYS A 200 -18.79 2.28 7.78
C LYS A 200 -18.44 3.42 6.80
N GLY A 201 -18.68 3.22 5.51
CA GLY A 201 -18.41 4.24 4.49
C GLY A 201 -16.96 4.31 4.02
N ILE A 202 -16.11 3.39 4.46
CA ILE A 202 -14.70 3.33 4.02
C ILE A 202 -14.67 2.74 2.60
N ARG A 203 -13.92 3.38 1.70
CA ARG A 203 -13.68 2.83 0.36
C ARG A 203 -12.83 1.57 0.46
N VAL A 204 -13.30 0.50 -0.17
CA VAL A 204 -12.56 -0.75 -0.30
C VAL A 204 -12.38 -1.05 -1.78
N ALA A 205 -11.13 -1.14 -2.19
CA ALA A 205 -10.71 -1.65 -3.49
C ALA A 205 -10.14 -3.06 -3.33
N VAL A 206 -10.06 -3.79 -4.42
CA VAL A 206 -9.43 -5.11 -4.47
C VAL A 206 -8.03 -4.96 -5.06
N GLY A 207 -7.05 -5.66 -4.49
CA GLY A 207 -5.68 -5.69 -4.97
C GLY A 207 -5.12 -7.11 -4.97
N THR A 208 -4.25 -7.41 -5.90
CA THR A 208 -3.61 -8.73 -6.00
C THR A 208 -2.45 -8.90 -5.02
N ASP A 209 -1.86 -7.80 -4.56
CA ASP A 209 -0.52 -7.80 -3.98
C ASP A 209 0.51 -8.34 -5.01
N SER A 210 1.72 -8.68 -4.60
CA SER A 210 2.75 -9.15 -5.51
C SER A 210 2.49 -10.60 -5.97
N ALA A 211 3.06 -10.98 -7.12
CA ALA A 211 3.04 -12.37 -7.59
C ALA A 211 3.69 -13.34 -6.58
N ALA A 212 4.61 -12.86 -5.73
CA ALA A 212 5.25 -13.66 -4.69
C ALA A 212 4.27 -14.09 -3.59
N SER A 213 3.32 -13.22 -3.22
CA SER A 213 2.30 -13.48 -2.20
C SER A 213 0.97 -13.98 -2.76
N ASN A 214 0.78 -13.94 -4.09
CA ASN A 214 -0.48 -14.31 -4.76
C ASN A 214 -0.34 -15.47 -5.76
N ASN A 215 0.73 -15.55 -6.52
CA ASN A 215 1.03 -16.39 -7.66
C ASN A 215 0.40 -15.94 -9.00
N ALA A 216 -0.57 -15.02 -8.98
CA ALA A 216 -1.20 -14.48 -10.19
C ALA A 216 -1.56 -13.01 -9.97
N LEU A 217 -1.54 -12.22 -11.05
CA LEU A 217 -1.99 -10.82 -11.04
C LEU A 217 -3.36 -10.72 -11.75
N ASP A 218 -4.25 -11.69 -11.42
CA ASP A 218 -5.59 -11.81 -12.00
C ASP A 218 -6.64 -11.15 -11.10
N MET A 219 -7.07 -9.95 -11.48
CA MET A 219 -8.06 -9.17 -10.75
C MET A 219 -9.46 -9.81 -10.76
N LEU A 220 -9.81 -10.59 -11.80
CA LEU A 220 -11.10 -11.29 -11.86
C LEU A 220 -11.16 -12.40 -10.82
N GLU A 221 -10.06 -13.10 -10.62
CA GLU A 221 -9.93 -14.11 -9.56
C GLU A 221 -10.00 -13.45 -8.17
N GLU A 222 -9.30 -12.32 -7.95
CA GLU A 222 -9.36 -11.57 -6.70
C GLU A 222 -10.78 -11.11 -6.37
N MET A 223 -11.51 -10.55 -7.33
CA MET A 223 -12.92 -10.15 -7.13
C MET A 223 -13.80 -11.33 -6.72
N ARG A 224 -13.62 -12.49 -7.36
CA ARG A 224 -14.36 -13.71 -7.02
C ARG A 224 -14.02 -14.19 -5.62
N MET A 225 -12.74 -14.23 -5.28
CA MET A 225 -12.28 -14.63 -3.96
C MET A 225 -12.76 -13.68 -2.87
N ALA A 226 -12.71 -12.37 -3.11
CA ALA A 226 -13.21 -11.37 -2.17
C ALA A 226 -14.70 -11.56 -1.86
N ALA A 227 -15.52 -11.79 -2.89
CA ALA A 227 -16.95 -12.01 -2.74
C ALA A 227 -17.26 -13.30 -1.97
N LEU A 228 -16.61 -14.41 -2.32
CA LEU A 228 -16.83 -15.70 -1.67
C LEU A 228 -16.36 -15.69 -0.21
N THR A 229 -15.20 -15.09 0.05
CA THR A 229 -14.64 -15.02 1.40
C THR A 229 -15.49 -14.14 2.32
N ALA A 230 -15.97 -12.99 1.80
CA ALA A 230 -16.87 -12.13 2.57
C ALA A 230 -18.14 -12.87 3.00
N LYS A 231 -18.80 -13.60 2.11
CA LYS A 231 -19.97 -14.42 2.41
C LYS A 231 -19.67 -15.55 3.39
N GLY A 232 -18.53 -16.23 3.21
CA GLY A 232 -18.10 -17.30 4.11
C GLY A 232 -17.83 -16.85 5.56
N VAL A 233 -17.44 -15.58 5.73
CA VAL A 233 -17.18 -14.99 7.06
C VAL A 233 -18.43 -14.38 7.66
N SER A 234 -19.21 -13.63 6.87
CA SER A 234 -20.43 -12.96 7.36
C SER A 234 -21.59 -13.93 7.56
N LEU A 235 -21.59 -15.06 6.86
CA LEU A 235 -22.73 -16.00 6.76
C LEU A 235 -24.00 -15.31 6.22
N ASP A 236 -23.84 -14.21 5.49
CA ASP A 236 -24.89 -13.42 4.85
C ASP A 236 -24.80 -13.62 3.32
N PRO A 237 -25.86 -14.06 2.65
CA PRO A 237 -25.86 -14.43 1.23
C PRO A 237 -25.65 -13.26 0.24
#